data_d54097138ad2cfb833afabfd77161625
#
_entry.id   d54097138ad2cfb833afabfd77161625
#
_cell.length_a   1.000
_cell.length_b   1.000
_cell.length_c   1.000
_cell.angle_alpha   90.00
_cell.angle_beta   90.00
_cell.angle_gamma   90.00
#
_symmetry.space_group_name_H-M   'P 1'
#
loop_
_entity.id
_entity.type
_entity.pdbx_description
1 polymer ?
#
loop_
_entity_poly.entity_id
_entity_poly.type
_entity_poly.pdbx_seq_one_letter_code
_entity_poly.pdbx_strand_id
1 'polypeptide(L)'
;MKHAQTPSRCLAAASMLAVILLGTMPALAADIVAEWATVKAPPAPELKPVTLDGKTTALLILDMMKRGCTARPRCSATVPNVKKLHDAARAAGAMVFYSLVGGDNPTPADIVDPGIAPRDGEWVFQRGPDKFLGSGLAERLKQRGIKTVIVCGTSAQGVVIGTGSGSAQRGYKVIVPVYCMSSEDPYMEQYAAWHMFKGGPAIVTDQTTLTRSDMIKF
;
A
#
# COMPACT_ATOMS: atom_id res chain seq x y z
N MET A 1 -49.30 -45.00 83.07
CA MET A 1 -48.14 -44.31 82.43
C MET A 1 -48.24 -44.62 80.98
N LYS A 2 -48.66 -43.63 80.14
CA LYS A 2 -48.90 -43.79 78.71
C LYS A 2 -47.90 -42.92 77.98
N HIS A 3 -47.05 -43.52 77.23
CA HIS A 3 -46.13 -42.84 76.31
C HIS A 3 -46.86 -42.40 75.09
N ALA A 4 -46.83 -41.12 74.80
CA ALA A 4 -47.33 -40.54 73.51
C ALA A 4 -46.18 -40.50 72.53
N GLN A 5 -46.34 -41.13 71.36
CA GLN A 5 -45.45 -41.03 70.21
C GLN A 5 -45.94 -39.91 69.26
N THR A 6 -45.04 -39.01 69.00
CA THR A 6 -45.24 -37.92 68.02
C THR A 6 -44.76 -38.39 66.63
N PRO A 7 -45.52 -38.18 65.51
CA PRO A 7 -45.02 -38.53 64.18
C PRO A 7 -44.13 -37.44 63.59
N SER A 8 -42.97 -37.86 63.13
CA SER A 8 -42.05 -37.03 62.32
C SER A 8 -42.63 -36.82 60.94
N ARG A 9 -42.78 -35.57 60.57
CA ARG A 9 -43.11 -35.15 59.19
C ARG A 9 -41.80 -35.00 58.42
N CYS A 10 -41.54 -35.89 57.41
CA CYS A 10 -40.52 -35.72 56.41
C CYS A 10 -40.98 -34.63 55.41
N LEU A 11 -40.31 -33.50 55.40
CA LEU A 11 -40.41 -32.54 54.28
C LEU A 11 -39.52 -33.06 53.12
N ALA A 12 -40.11 -33.48 52.04
CA ALA A 12 -39.44 -33.71 50.80
C ALA A 12 -39.16 -32.35 50.09
N ALA A 13 -37.92 -31.92 50.06
CA ALA A 13 -37.48 -30.78 49.26
C ALA A 13 -37.34 -31.19 47.79
N ALA A 14 -38.27 -30.76 46.97
CA ALA A 14 -38.17 -30.92 45.50
C ALA A 14 -37.24 -29.85 44.95
N SER A 15 -36.01 -30.22 44.66
CA SER A 15 -35.05 -29.38 43.94
C SER A 15 -35.42 -29.36 42.43
N MET A 16 -36.04 -28.26 41.97
CA MET A 16 -36.19 -27.99 40.52
C MET A 16 -34.84 -27.56 39.96
N LEU A 17 -34.26 -28.46 39.17
CA LEU A 17 -33.06 -28.19 38.39
C LEU A 17 -33.51 -27.41 37.14
N ALA A 18 -33.35 -26.08 37.16
CA ALA A 18 -33.55 -25.24 35.98
C ALA A 18 -32.40 -25.49 34.97
N VAL A 19 -32.62 -26.30 33.95
CA VAL A 19 -31.69 -26.45 32.85
C VAL A 19 -31.80 -25.19 31.97
N ILE A 20 -30.84 -24.28 32.14
CA ILE A 20 -30.66 -23.15 31.22
C ILE A 20 -30.11 -23.73 29.91
N LEU A 21 -30.95 -23.93 28.92
CA LEU A 21 -30.56 -24.14 27.54
C LEU A 21 -29.91 -22.85 27.01
N LEU A 22 -28.59 -22.72 27.18
CA LEU A 22 -27.80 -21.78 26.41
C LEU A 22 -27.85 -22.24 24.95
N GLY A 23 -28.86 -21.75 24.22
CA GLY A 23 -28.91 -21.86 22.77
C GLY A 23 -27.65 -21.23 22.19
N THR A 24 -26.74 -22.04 21.68
CA THR A 24 -25.66 -21.56 20.80
C THR A 24 -26.30 -20.95 19.57
N MET A 25 -26.44 -19.62 19.56
CA MET A 25 -26.76 -18.94 18.30
C MET A 25 -25.67 -19.31 17.30
N PRO A 26 -26.03 -19.82 16.11
CA PRO A 26 -25.02 -20.00 15.08
C PRO A 26 -24.38 -18.64 14.86
N ALA A 27 -23.05 -18.57 15.02
CA ALA A 27 -22.30 -17.40 14.59
C ALA A 27 -22.58 -17.29 13.09
N LEU A 28 -23.42 -16.35 12.70
CA LEU A 28 -23.58 -15.97 11.30
C LEU A 28 -22.18 -15.63 10.83
N ALA A 29 -21.67 -16.36 9.85
CA ALA A 29 -20.39 -16.07 9.25
C ALA A 29 -20.44 -14.60 8.80
N ALA A 30 -19.50 -13.79 9.29
CA ALA A 30 -19.41 -12.40 8.94
C ALA A 30 -19.29 -12.29 7.42
N ASP A 31 -20.21 -11.54 6.81
CA ASP A 31 -20.26 -11.33 5.37
C ASP A 31 -19.86 -9.88 5.08
N ILE A 32 -18.81 -9.70 4.28
CA ILE A 32 -18.32 -8.37 3.94
C ILE A 32 -19.40 -7.49 3.28
N VAL A 33 -20.35 -8.09 2.57
CA VAL A 33 -21.46 -7.31 1.97
C VAL A 33 -22.37 -6.75 3.04
N ALA A 34 -22.71 -7.52 4.05
CA ALA A 34 -23.53 -7.09 5.19
C ALA A 34 -22.78 -6.08 6.08
N GLU A 35 -21.47 -6.20 6.20
CA GLU A 35 -20.65 -5.35 7.05
C GLU A 35 -20.08 -4.12 6.34
N TRP A 36 -20.26 -4.01 5.02
CA TRP A 36 -19.60 -2.99 4.19
C TRP A 36 -19.66 -1.58 4.74
N ALA A 37 -20.85 -1.15 5.18
CA ALA A 37 -21.07 0.19 5.71
C ALA A 37 -20.49 0.41 7.12
N THR A 38 -20.11 -0.66 7.81
CA THR A 38 -19.59 -0.61 9.20
C THR A 38 -18.08 -0.76 9.27
N VAL A 39 -17.44 -1.15 8.17
CA VAL A 39 -15.98 -1.27 8.10
C VAL A 39 -15.34 0.09 8.36
N LYS A 40 -14.50 0.15 9.37
CA LYS A 40 -13.75 1.36 9.70
C LYS A 40 -12.39 1.32 9.06
N ALA A 41 -11.98 2.44 8.49
CA ALA A 41 -10.62 2.59 8.01
C ALA A 41 -9.61 2.38 9.15
N PRO A 42 -8.50 1.67 8.93
CA PRO A 42 -7.45 1.55 9.93
C PRO A 42 -6.83 2.92 10.23
N PRO A 43 -6.20 3.08 11.40
CA PRO A 43 -5.47 4.32 11.73
C PRO A 43 -4.36 4.58 10.71
N ALA A 44 -4.02 5.87 10.53
CA ALA A 44 -2.95 6.28 9.63
C ALA A 44 -1.63 5.56 10.02
N PRO A 45 -0.87 5.05 9.05
CA PRO A 45 0.41 4.42 9.32
C PRO A 45 1.45 5.45 9.76
N GLU A 46 2.39 5.00 10.57
CA GLU A 46 3.56 5.81 10.92
C GLU A 46 4.44 6.01 9.67
N LEU A 47 4.80 7.26 9.38
CA LEU A 47 5.74 7.61 8.33
C LEU A 47 7.15 7.76 8.90
N LYS A 48 8.12 7.06 8.32
CA LYS A 48 9.48 6.97 8.86
C LYS A 48 10.48 7.76 8.01
N PRO A 49 11.40 8.50 8.61
CA PRO A 49 12.52 9.07 7.88
C PRO A 49 13.43 7.95 7.35
N VAL A 50 13.99 8.16 6.17
CA VAL A 50 14.93 7.22 5.55
C VAL A 50 16.16 7.94 5.03
N THR A 51 17.32 7.26 5.15
CA THR A 51 18.58 7.68 4.52
C THR A 51 18.96 6.63 3.49
N LEU A 52 19.21 7.03 2.26
CA LEU A 52 19.42 6.18 1.11
C LEU A 52 20.80 6.44 0.48
N ASP A 53 21.41 5.39 -0.04
CA ASP A 53 22.58 5.52 -0.91
C ASP A 53 22.10 5.67 -2.36
N GLY A 54 22.33 6.81 -2.97
CA GLY A 54 21.93 7.09 -4.35
C GLY A 54 22.45 6.06 -5.35
N LYS A 55 23.67 5.56 -5.17
CA LYS A 55 24.28 4.59 -6.11
C LYS A 55 23.57 3.24 -6.15
N THR A 56 22.86 2.88 -5.06
CA THR A 56 22.14 1.61 -4.94
C THR A 56 20.63 1.80 -4.89
N THR A 57 20.16 3.02 -5.18
CA THR A 57 18.73 3.40 -5.18
C THR A 57 18.26 3.72 -6.59
N ALA A 58 17.05 3.28 -6.92
CA ALA A 58 16.32 3.70 -8.11
C ALA A 58 15.02 4.41 -7.75
N LEU A 59 14.75 5.52 -8.41
CA LEU A 59 13.46 6.21 -8.36
C LEU A 59 12.62 5.79 -9.57
N LEU A 60 11.43 5.25 -9.33
CA LEU A 60 10.48 4.89 -10.37
C LEU A 60 9.37 5.94 -10.41
N ILE A 61 9.29 6.69 -11.51
CA ILE A 61 8.22 7.66 -11.79
C ILE A 61 7.21 6.99 -12.71
N LEU A 62 6.08 6.62 -12.15
CA LEU A 62 5.15 5.70 -12.78
C LEU A 62 3.89 6.42 -13.28
N ASP A 63 3.72 6.41 -14.60
CA ASP A 63 2.51 6.82 -15.32
C ASP A 63 2.05 8.26 -15.05
N MET A 64 2.97 9.14 -14.68
CA MET A 64 2.69 10.56 -14.41
C MET A 64 2.62 11.38 -15.71
N MET A 65 1.56 11.17 -16.46
CA MET A 65 1.36 11.75 -17.80
C MET A 65 0.42 12.95 -17.78
N LYS A 66 0.68 13.94 -18.64
CA LYS A 66 -0.15 15.15 -18.81
C LYS A 66 -1.64 14.84 -18.90
N ARG A 67 -2.03 13.98 -19.83
CA ARG A 67 -3.44 13.64 -20.09
C ARG A 67 -4.17 13.04 -18.89
N GLY A 68 -3.45 12.31 -18.02
CA GLY A 68 -4.02 11.69 -16.82
C GLY A 68 -3.96 12.59 -15.60
N CYS A 69 -2.85 13.30 -15.43
CA CYS A 69 -2.58 14.10 -14.24
C CYS A 69 -3.28 15.46 -14.30
N THR A 70 -3.29 16.12 -15.47
CA THR A 70 -3.90 17.45 -15.60
C THR A 70 -5.39 17.45 -15.30
N ALA A 71 -6.10 16.40 -15.70
CA ALA A 71 -7.54 16.25 -15.43
C ALA A 71 -7.85 15.80 -14.00
N ARG A 72 -6.85 15.43 -13.21
CA ARG A 72 -7.02 14.91 -11.84
C ARG A 72 -6.31 15.80 -10.83
N PRO A 73 -7.03 16.63 -10.08
CA PRO A 73 -6.43 17.58 -9.12
C PRO A 73 -5.49 16.90 -8.11
N ARG A 74 -5.83 15.71 -7.65
CA ARG A 74 -5.00 14.94 -6.71
C ARG A 74 -3.65 14.55 -7.33
N CYS A 75 -3.62 14.18 -8.61
CA CYS A 75 -2.38 13.90 -9.31
C CYS A 75 -1.54 15.18 -9.49
N SER A 76 -2.14 16.24 -9.97
CA SER A 76 -1.45 17.52 -10.14
C SER A 76 -0.83 18.04 -8.83
N ALA A 77 -1.51 17.84 -7.71
CA ALA A 77 -1.03 18.23 -6.39
C ALA A 77 0.23 17.45 -5.94
N THR A 78 0.49 16.26 -6.48
CA THR A 78 1.72 15.50 -6.14
C THR A 78 2.95 15.96 -6.91
N VAL A 79 2.79 16.61 -8.06
CA VAL A 79 3.89 16.96 -8.97
C VAL A 79 5.02 17.74 -8.30
N PRO A 80 4.77 18.77 -7.46
CA PRO A 80 5.85 19.48 -6.78
C PRO A 80 6.67 18.59 -5.84
N ASN A 81 6.02 17.63 -5.16
CA ASN A 81 6.70 16.69 -4.27
C ASN A 81 7.54 15.67 -5.06
N VAL A 82 6.99 15.17 -6.16
CA VAL A 82 7.71 14.27 -7.07
C VAL A 82 8.92 14.98 -7.67
N LYS A 83 8.76 16.24 -8.11
CA LYS A 83 9.87 17.04 -8.66
C LYS A 83 10.99 17.23 -7.65
N LYS A 84 10.66 17.62 -6.43
CA LYS A 84 11.66 17.80 -5.36
C LYS A 84 12.44 16.51 -5.09
N LEU A 85 11.74 15.38 -4.98
CA LEU A 85 12.36 14.08 -4.76
C LEU A 85 13.20 13.64 -5.96
N HIS A 86 12.71 13.84 -7.17
CA HIS A 86 13.40 13.56 -8.42
C HIS A 86 14.73 14.32 -8.53
N ASP A 87 14.72 15.62 -8.25
CA ASP A 87 15.92 16.46 -8.30
C ASP A 87 16.96 16.00 -7.24
N ALA A 88 16.50 15.66 -6.02
CA ALA A 88 17.35 15.14 -4.97
C ALA A 88 17.95 13.77 -5.33
N ALA A 89 17.15 12.86 -5.87
CA ALA A 89 17.60 11.54 -6.31
C ALA A 89 18.68 11.66 -7.41
N ARG A 90 18.45 12.52 -8.40
CA ARG A 90 19.44 12.78 -9.46
C ARG A 90 20.73 13.38 -8.93
N ALA A 91 20.64 14.35 -8.02
CA ALA A 91 21.81 14.98 -7.40
C ALA A 91 22.64 13.96 -6.63
N ALA A 92 22.02 12.94 -6.04
CA ALA A 92 22.67 11.85 -5.32
C ALA A 92 23.18 10.72 -6.24
N GLY A 93 22.99 10.81 -7.55
CA GLY A 93 23.39 9.79 -8.51
C GLY A 93 22.48 8.57 -8.56
N ALA A 94 21.26 8.66 -8.02
CA ALA A 94 20.27 7.59 -8.13
C ALA A 94 19.79 7.44 -9.57
N MET A 95 19.48 6.21 -9.95
CA MET A 95 18.87 5.95 -11.24
C MET A 95 17.40 6.40 -11.24
N VAL A 96 16.96 6.97 -12.35
CA VAL A 96 15.56 7.32 -12.54
C VAL A 96 15.00 6.54 -13.71
N PHE A 97 13.87 5.90 -13.49
CA PHE A 97 13.11 5.17 -14.51
C PHE A 97 11.71 5.75 -14.63
N TYR A 98 11.18 5.72 -15.83
CA TYR A 98 9.86 6.26 -16.12
C TYR A 98 9.01 5.21 -16.78
N SER A 99 7.74 5.19 -16.42
CA SER A 99 6.76 4.44 -17.19
C SER A 99 5.67 5.33 -17.73
N LEU A 100 5.17 4.94 -18.88
CA LEU A 100 4.04 5.56 -19.56
C LEU A 100 2.93 4.52 -19.70
N VAL A 101 1.69 4.96 -19.76
CA VAL A 101 0.53 4.07 -19.85
C VAL A 101 -0.41 4.50 -20.96
N GLY A 102 -0.94 3.50 -21.66
CA GLY A 102 -2.03 3.63 -22.63
C GLY A 102 -1.84 4.65 -23.75
N GLY A 103 -2.73 4.65 -24.72
CA GLY A 103 -2.73 5.57 -25.86
C GLY A 103 -1.82 5.12 -27.00
N ASP A 104 -1.94 5.86 -28.10
CA ASP A 104 -1.18 5.60 -29.31
C ASP A 104 0.23 6.19 -29.15
N ASN A 105 1.21 5.33 -28.85
CA ASN A 105 2.63 5.66 -28.75
C ASN A 105 2.98 6.84 -27.83
N PRO A 106 2.72 6.75 -26.49
CA PRO A 106 3.11 7.81 -25.57
C PRO A 106 4.63 8.01 -25.59
N THR A 107 5.04 9.27 -25.49
CA THR A 107 6.44 9.70 -25.58
C THR A 107 6.90 10.35 -24.26
N PRO A 108 8.20 10.55 -24.04
CA PRO A 108 8.71 11.32 -22.91
C PRO A 108 8.10 12.73 -22.78
N ALA A 109 7.67 13.34 -23.89
CA ALA A 109 7.00 14.65 -23.90
C ALA A 109 5.61 14.63 -23.24
N ASP A 110 5.03 13.44 -23.04
CA ASP A 110 3.73 13.25 -22.38
C ASP A 110 3.81 13.24 -20.85
N ILE A 111 5.01 13.28 -20.26
CA ILE A 111 5.20 13.44 -18.82
C ILE A 111 4.57 14.76 -18.35
N VAL A 112 3.93 14.73 -17.20
CA VAL A 112 3.08 15.83 -16.67
C VAL A 112 3.81 17.15 -16.51
N ASP A 113 5.08 17.13 -16.15
CA ASP A 113 5.92 18.31 -15.92
C ASP A 113 7.27 18.13 -16.62
N PRO A 114 7.70 19.07 -17.49
CA PRO A 114 9.02 19.03 -18.10
C PRO A 114 10.18 18.95 -17.08
N GLY A 115 9.98 19.48 -15.87
CA GLY A 115 10.98 19.42 -14.81
C GLY A 115 11.25 18.04 -14.23
N ILE A 116 10.38 17.08 -14.50
CA ILE A 116 10.57 15.66 -14.15
C ILE A 116 10.66 14.76 -15.38
N ALA A 117 10.75 15.34 -16.58
CA ALA A 117 10.89 14.56 -17.79
C ALA A 117 12.21 13.77 -17.83
N PRO A 118 12.24 12.63 -18.52
CA PRO A 118 13.46 11.85 -18.70
C PRO A 118 14.50 12.64 -19.47
N ARG A 119 15.77 12.44 -19.12
CA ARG A 119 16.93 12.90 -19.90
C ARG A 119 17.31 11.87 -20.94
N ASP A 120 18.14 12.28 -21.88
CA ASP A 120 18.74 11.35 -22.86
C ASP A 120 19.46 10.22 -22.13
N GLY A 121 19.17 8.99 -22.55
CA GLY A 121 19.73 7.77 -21.96
C GLY A 121 18.99 7.24 -20.70
N GLU A 122 18.05 7.99 -20.14
CA GLU A 122 17.18 7.44 -19.10
C GLU A 122 16.09 6.54 -19.71
N TRP A 123 15.77 5.50 -18.99
CA TRP A 123 14.90 4.48 -19.52
C TRP A 123 13.42 4.81 -19.33
N VAL A 124 12.70 4.83 -20.43
CA VAL A 124 11.25 5.01 -20.50
C VAL A 124 10.63 3.75 -21.08
N PHE A 125 9.62 3.22 -20.45
CA PHE A 125 8.96 1.99 -20.90
C PHE A 125 7.44 2.05 -20.69
N GLN A 126 6.74 1.20 -21.42
CA GLN A 126 5.28 1.10 -21.37
C GLN A 126 4.87 -0.31 -20.97
N ARG A 127 4.17 -0.45 -19.87
CA ARG A 127 3.70 -1.74 -19.36
C ARG A 127 2.45 -1.55 -18.48
N GLY A 128 1.83 -2.68 -18.11
CA GLY A 128 0.72 -2.74 -17.18
C GLY A 128 1.07 -2.30 -15.74
N PRO A 129 0.20 -2.54 -14.77
CA PRO A 129 0.39 -2.05 -13.39
C PRO A 129 1.66 -2.58 -12.71
N ASP A 130 2.00 -3.86 -12.89
CA ASP A 130 3.32 -4.36 -12.49
C ASP A 130 4.35 -4.06 -13.59
N LYS A 131 5.23 -3.12 -13.32
CA LYS A 131 6.25 -2.69 -14.28
C LYS A 131 7.38 -3.70 -14.49
N PHE A 132 7.44 -4.75 -13.71
CA PHE A 132 8.38 -5.85 -13.93
C PHE A 132 7.92 -6.83 -15.00
N LEU A 133 6.61 -6.94 -15.20
CA LEU A 133 6.05 -7.92 -16.11
C LEU A 133 6.44 -7.62 -17.57
N GLY A 134 7.32 -8.46 -18.15
CA GLY A 134 7.75 -8.38 -19.54
C GLY A 134 8.48 -7.08 -19.93
N SER A 135 9.09 -6.37 -18.98
CA SER A 135 9.72 -5.07 -19.25
C SER A 135 11.25 -5.10 -19.29
N GLY A 136 11.89 -6.10 -18.66
CA GLY A 136 13.34 -6.09 -18.44
C GLY A 136 13.78 -5.18 -17.28
N LEU A 137 12.85 -4.65 -16.47
CA LEU A 137 13.18 -3.78 -15.32
C LEU A 137 14.05 -4.51 -14.30
N ALA A 138 13.73 -5.77 -13.99
CA ALA A 138 14.49 -6.57 -13.01
C ALA A 138 15.96 -6.71 -13.40
N GLU A 139 16.23 -7.03 -14.66
CA GLU A 139 17.56 -7.19 -15.21
C GLU A 139 18.35 -5.89 -15.14
N ARG A 140 17.73 -4.76 -15.49
CA ARG A 140 18.38 -3.44 -15.42
C ARG A 140 18.73 -3.03 -14.01
N LEU A 141 17.81 -3.21 -13.06
CA LEU A 141 18.06 -2.93 -11.64
C LEU A 141 19.18 -3.80 -11.10
N LYS A 142 19.17 -5.11 -11.43
CA LYS A 142 20.21 -6.05 -11.02
C LYS A 142 21.59 -5.69 -11.59
N GLN A 143 21.68 -5.40 -12.90
CA GLN A 143 22.93 -5.02 -13.56
C GLN A 143 23.59 -3.78 -12.96
N ARG A 144 22.79 -2.90 -12.38
CA ARG A 144 23.25 -1.66 -11.74
C ARG A 144 23.41 -1.78 -10.23
N GLY A 145 23.25 -2.97 -9.66
CA GLY A 145 23.42 -3.23 -8.24
C GLY A 145 22.39 -2.51 -7.35
N ILE A 146 21.21 -2.21 -7.89
CA ILE A 146 20.13 -1.55 -7.12
C ILE A 146 19.66 -2.48 -6.02
N LYS A 147 19.49 -1.94 -4.83
CA LYS A 147 18.97 -2.62 -3.64
C LYS A 147 17.67 -2.02 -3.12
N THR A 148 17.45 -0.75 -3.43
CA THR A 148 16.29 0.02 -2.96
C THR A 148 15.58 0.65 -4.15
N VAL A 149 14.25 0.57 -4.15
CA VAL A 149 13.41 1.28 -5.11
C VAL A 149 12.47 2.24 -4.38
N ILE A 150 12.39 3.47 -4.89
CA ILE A 150 11.40 4.46 -4.49
C ILE A 150 10.30 4.43 -5.54
N VAL A 151 9.05 4.25 -5.11
CA VAL A 151 7.90 4.12 -6.03
C VAL A 151 7.01 5.34 -5.91
N CYS A 152 6.93 6.11 -6.98
CA CYS A 152 6.08 7.30 -7.11
C CYS A 152 5.17 7.16 -8.32
N GLY A 153 3.96 7.69 -8.28
CA GLY A 153 3.14 7.72 -9.49
C GLY A 153 1.63 7.64 -9.28
N THR A 154 0.95 7.39 -10.37
CA THR A 154 -0.52 7.32 -10.42
C THR A 154 -0.98 6.18 -11.36
N SER A 155 -1.93 5.34 -10.90
CA SER A 155 -2.71 5.40 -9.67
C SER A 155 -2.09 4.60 -8.53
N ALA A 156 -2.34 5.07 -7.30
CA ALA A 156 -1.81 4.45 -6.09
C ALA A 156 -2.23 2.97 -5.96
N GLN A 157 -3.52 2.66 -6.13
CA GLN A 157 -4.05 1.29 -6.04
C GLN A 157 -3.68 0.41 -7.25
N GLY A 158 -3.20 0.99 -8.33
CA GLY A 158 -2.78 0.27 -9.53
C GLY A 158 -1.26 0.12 -9.57
N VAL A 159 -0.59 1.09 -10.19
CA VAL A 159 0.83 1.00 -10.52
C VAL A 159 1.74 1.06 -9.29
N VAL A 160 1.37 1.80 -8.24
CA VAL A 160 2.19 1.88 -7.02
C VAL A 160 2.11 0.55 -6.26
N ILE A 161 0.93 0.00 -6.02
CA ILE A 161 0.80 -1.34 -5.42
C ILE A 161 1.44 -2.40 -6.31
N GLY A 162 1.10 -2.43 -7.60
CA GLY A 162 1.58 -3.46 -8.53
C GLY A 162 3.09 -3.50 -8.61
N THR A 163 3.71 -2.36 -8.89
CA THR A 163 5.18 -2.26 -9.02
C THR A 163 5.89 -2.34 -7.67
N GLY A 164 5.33 -1.74 -6.63
CA GLY A 164 5.89 -1.82 -5.28
C GLY A 164 5.89 -3.26 -4.76
N SER A 165 4.77 -3.98 -4.88
CA SER A 165 4.69 -5.40 -4.51
C SER A 165 5.61 -6.26 -5.38
N GLY A 166 5.66 -6.00 -6.68
CA GLY A 166 6.59 -6.67 -7.59
C GLY A 166 8.06 -6.45 -7.22
N SER A 167 8.41 -5.25 -6.73
CA SER A 167 9.74 -4.94 -6.20
C SER A 167 10.04 -5.74 -4.93
N ALA A 168 9.13 -5.71 -3.97
CA ALA A 168 9.28 -6.40 -2.69
C ALA A 168 9.45 -7.93 -2.87
N GLN A 169 8.65 -8.53 -3.74
CA GLN A 169 8.72 -9.96 -4.08
C GLN A 169 10.05 -10.36 -4.73
N ARG A 170 10.80 -9.40 -5.29
CA ARG A 170 12.13 -9.60 -5.85
C ARG A 170 13.26 -9.25 -4.87
N GLY A 171 12.93 -8.97 -3.61
CA GLY A 171 13.88 -8.72 -2.54
C GLY A 171 14.41 -7.28 -2.47
N TYR A 172 13.85 -6.34 -3.24
CA TYR A 172 14.20 -4.92 -3.08
C TYR A 172 13.58 -4.34 -1.83
N LYS A 173 14.30 -3.45 -1.15
CA LYS A 173 13.68 -2.51 -0.21
C LYS A 173 12.81 -1.53 -0.99
N VAL A 174 11.58 -1.34 -0.53
CA VAL A 174 10.59 -0.49 -1.20
C VAL A 174 10.28 0.72 -0.35
N ILE A 175 10.53 1.90 -0.89
CA ILE A 175 10.21 3.16 -0.24
C ILE A 175 9.00 3.76 -0.96
N VAL A 176 7.95 4.03 -0.22
CA VAL A 176 6.73 4.65 -0.76
C VAL A 176 6.52 6.01 -0.09
N PRO A 177 6.91 7.10 -0.76
CA PRO A 177 6.62 8.44 -0.29
C PRO A 177 5.15 8.76 -0.57
N VAL A 178 4.31 8.71 0.45
CA VAL A 178 2.85 8.87 0.30
C VAL A 178 2.42 10.18 -0.36
N TYR A 179 3.27 11.22 -0.33
CA TYR A 179 3.04 12.48 -1.01
C TYR A 179 3.39 12.47 -2.52
N CYS A 180 3.94 11.36 -3.00
CA CYS A 180 4.33 11.17 -4.40
C CYS A 180 3.47 10.12 -5.11
N MET A 181 2.37 9.70 -4.50
CA MET A 181 1.38 8.83 -5.13
C MET A 181 0.00 9.49 -5.13
N SER A 182 -0.84 9.16 -6.09
CA SER A 182 -2.18 9.70 -6.17
C SER A 182 -3.17 8.73 -6.80
N SER A 183 -4.43 8.97 -6.54
CA SER A 183 -5.57 8.33 -7.20
C SER A 183 -6.69 9.34 -7.43
N GLU A 184 -7.82 8.91 -7.93
CA GLU A 184 -9.00 9.75 -8.08
C GLU A 184 -9.72 9.94 -6.75
N ASP A 185 -9.69 8.91 -5.90
CA ASP A 185 -10.36 8.87 -4.61
C ASP A 185 -9.35 8.71 -3.47
N PRO A 186 -9.48 9.48 -2.37
CA PRO A 186 -8.59 9.37 -1.21
C PRO A 186 -8.62 8.00 -0.54
N TYR A 187 -9.72 7.26 -0.62
CA TYR A 187 -9.79 5.89 -0.11
C TYR A 187 -8.81 4.97 -0.84
N MET A 188 -8.66 5.12 -2.15
CA MET A 188 -7.71 4.34 -2.96
C MET A 188 -6.26 4.62 -2.56
N GLU A 189 -5.93 5.86 -2.23
CA GLU A 189 -4.59 6.23 -1.71
C GLU A 189 -4.37 5.65 -0.31
N GLN A 190 -5.37 5.76 0.56
CA GLN A 190 -5.32 5.19 1.91
C GLN A 190 -5.17 3.65 1.85
N TYR A 191 -5.97 3.00 1.01
CA TYR A 191 -5.87 1.56 0.79
C TYR A 191 -4.49 1.16 0.27
N ALA A 192 -3.93 1.88 -0.70
CA ALA A 192 -2.61 1.60 -1.23
C ALA A 192 -1.52 1.71 -0.14
N ALA A 193 -1.54 2.77 0.66
CA ALA A 193 -0.63 2.94 1.78
C ALA A 193 -0.78 1.80 2.80
N TRP A 194 -2.00 1.48 3.20
CA TRP A 194 -2.28 0.42 4.15
C TRP A 194 -1.87 -0.96 3.62
N HIS A 195 -2.18 -1.27 2.36
CA HIS A 195 -1.79 -2.53 1.72
C HIS A 195 -0.27 -2.71 1.72
N MET A 196 0.47 -1.70 1.32
CA MET A 196 1.94 -1.76 1.25
C MET A 196 2.59 -1.87 2.63
N PHE A 197 1.96 -1.33 3.67
CA PHE A 197 2.54 -1.25 5.02
C PHE A 197 2.12 -2.42 5.92
N LYS A 198 0.87 -2.87 5.85
CA LYS A 198 0.31 -3.83 6.82
C LYS A 198 -0.69 -4.82 6.24
N GLY A 199 -1.48 -4.42 5.26
CA GLY A 199 -2.61 -5.21 4.76
C GLY A 199 -2.23 -6.22 3.67
N GLY A 200 -1.06 -6.10 3.10
CA GLY A 200 -0.56 -7.00 2.07
C GLY A 200 0.15 -8.23 2.64
N PRO A 201 0.65 -9.11 1.75
CA PRO A 201 1.46 -10.25 2.15
C PRO A 201 2.73 -9.81 2.90
N ALA A 202 3.20 -10.64 3.85
CA ALA A 202 4.40 -10.35 4.66
C ALA A 202 5.61 -9.97 3.80
N ILE A 203 5.85 -10.68 2.70
CA ILE A 203 6.95 -10.36 1.77
C ILE A 203 6.88 -8.92 1.21
N VAL A 204 5.71 -8.33 1.15
CA VAL A 204 5.52 -6.93 0.72
C VAL A 204 5.70 -5.98 1.89
N THR A 205 5.01 -6.26 2.99
CA THR A 205 4.99 -5.37 4.15
C THR A 205 6.36 -5.28 4.85
N ASP A 206 7.09 -6.38 4.93
CA ASP A 206 8.42 -6.44 5.56
C ASP A 206 9.50 -5.70 4.75
N GLN A 207 9.31 -5.56 3.44
CA GLN A 207 10.22 -4.82 2.57
C GLN A 207 9.84 -3.35 2.41
N THR A 208 8.64 -2.94 2.81
CA THR A 208 8.11 -1.62 2.52
C THR A 208 8.26 -0.66 3.70
N THR A 209 8.75 0.54 3.41
CA THR A 209 8.73 1.69 4.32
C THR A 209 7.88 2.80 3.72
N LEU A 210 6.86 3.23 4.46
CA LEU A 210 6.12 4.44 4.12
C LEU A 210 6.84 5.66 4.69
N THR A 211 6.91 6.71 3.88
CA THR A 211 7.61 7.94 4.25
C THR A 211 6.95 9.15 3.58
N ARG A 212 7.53 10.33 3.76
CA ARG A 212 7.23 11.55 3.01
C ARG A 212 8.44 11.91 2.14
N SER A 213 8.21 12.59 1.04
CA SER A 213 9.30 13.02 0.16
C SER A 213 10.32 13.93 0.86
N ASP A 214 9.89 14.74 1.83
CA ASP A 214 10.76 15.62 2.64
C ASP A 214 11.44 14.91 3.82
N MET A 215 11.16 13.64 4.06
CA MET A 215 11.82 12.78 5.05
C MET A 215 12.85 11.82 4.42
N ILE A 216 13.07 11.92 3.11
CA ILE A 216 14.09 11.15 2.39
C ILE A 216 15.37 11.97 2.31
N LYS A 217 16.47 11.38 2.77
CA LYS A 217 17.84 11.89 2.60
C LYS A 217 18.63 10.91 1.73
N PHE A 218 19.46 11.43 0.88
CA PHE A 218 20.43 10.67 0.10
C PHE A 218 21.85 10.91 0.60
#